data_63841653ae9742ef424767a8dd48ad84
#
_entry.id   63841653ae9742ef424767a8dd48ad84
#
_cell.length_a   1.000
_cell.length_b   1.000
_cell.length_c   1.000
_cell.angle_alpha   90.00
_cell.angle_beta   90.00
_cell.angle_gamma   90.00
#
_symmetry.space_group_name_H-M   'P 1'
#
loop_
_entity.id
_entity.type
_entity.pdbx_description
1 polymer ?
#
loop_
_entity_poly.entity_id
_entity_poly.type
_entity_poly.pdbx_seq_one_letter_code
_entity_poly.pdbx_strand_id
1 'polypeptide(L)'
;MTGVQTCALPIFFDDGDTYRVGTMDCIALHTPGHTPACMTHVMGDAAFVGDTLFMPDGGSARADFPGGDAGQLYDSIQKVLSLPGETRLFMCHDYGPNGRDIRWETTVAEEKAHNVHISGKTRDEFIALRTARDKTLDMPKLIIPSLQVNMRGGDLPPPDEDGKRFLKVPINGL
;
A
#
# COMPACT_ATOMS: atom_id res chain seq x y z
N MET A 1 -29.90 3.18 -24.74
CA MET A 1 -29.23 2.77 -23.50
C MET A 1 -27.99 1.99 -23.91
N THR A 2 -26.85 2.65 -23.90
CA THR A 2 -25.56 2.02 -24.19
C THR A 2 -25.10 1.35 -22.91
N GLY A 3 -25.15 0.02 -22.87
CA GLY A 3 -24.60 -0.76 -21.77
C GLY A 3 -23.10 -0.49 -21.65
N VAL A 4 -22.68 0.04 -20.52
CA VAL A 4 -21.28 0.07 -20.14
C VAL A 4 -20.89 -1.38 -19.89
N GLN A 5 -20.21 -2.00 -20.84
CA GLN A 5 -19.53 -3.24 -20.57
C GLN A 5 -18.33 -2.88 -19.66
N THR A 6 -18.47 -3.14 -18.37
CA THR A 6 -17.33 -3.22 -17.46
C THR A 6 -16.53 -4.44 -17.89
N CYS A 7 -15.45 -4.20 -18.62
CA CYS A 7 -14.48 -5.25 -18.93
C CYS A 7 -13.82 -5.63 -17.61
N ALA A 8 -14.17 -6.81 -17.09
CA ALA A 8 -13.60 -7.34 -15.84
C ALA A 8 -12.21 -7.98 -16.07
N LEU A 9 -11.44 -7.46 -16.99
CA LEU A 9 -10.04 -7.84 -17.13
C LEU A 9 -9.21 -7.06 -16.12
N PRO A 10 -8.34 -7.72 -15.36
CA PRO A 10 -7.41 -7.01 -14.49
C PRO A 10 -6.55 -6.07 -15.35
N ILE A 11 -6.45 -4.82 -14.92
CA ILE A 11 -5.55 -3.84 -15.54
C ILE A 11 -4.27 -3.90 -14.73
N PHE A 12 -3.17 -4.25 -15.39
CA PHE A 12 -1.84 -4.21 -14.81
C PHE A 12 -1.15 -2.93 -15.26
N PHE A 13 -0.45 -2.28 -14.34
CA PHE A 13 0.36 -1.10 -14.61
C PHE A 13 1.84 -1.44 -14.41
N ASP A 14 2.66 -0.99 -15.35
CA ASP A 14 4.10 -0.88 -15.15
C ASP A 14 4.46 0.49 -14.54
N ASP A 15 5.71 0.61 -14.07
CA ASP A 15 6.19 1.86 -13.48
C ASP A 15 6.20 3.00 -14.50
N GLY A 16 5.51 4.09 -14.20
CA GLY A 16 5.40 5.26 -15.06
C GLY A 16 4.27 5.19 -16.09
N ASP A 17 3.48 4.13 -16.09
CA ASP A 17 2.31 4.04 -16.97
C ASP A 17 1.34 5.19 -16.72
N THR A 18 0.80 5.71 -17.83
CA THR A 18 -0.19 6.78 -17.81
C THR A 18 -1.56 6.25 -18.21
N TYR A 19 -2.58 6.76 -17.53
CA TYR A 19 -3.98 6.42 -17.80
C TYR A 19 -4.88 7.61 -17.50
N ARG A 20 -6.18 7.51 -17.75
CA ARG A 20 -7.13 8.59 -17.49
C ARG A 20 -8.30 8.16 -16.63
N VAL A 21 -8.69 9.05 -15.72
CA VAL A 21 -9.92 8.96 -14.96
C VAL A 21 -10.80 10.16 -15.35
N GLY A 22 -11.80 9.92 -16.19
CA GLY A 22 -12.55 11.00 -16.82
C GLY A 22 -11.64 11.85 -17.70
N THR A 23 -11.47 13.12 -17.36
CA THR A 23 -10.60 14.07 -18.04
C THR A 23 -9.22 14.23 -17.40
N MET A 24 -8.98 13.62 -16.23
CA MET A 24 -7.71 13.72 -15.51
C MET A 24 -6.69 12.74 -16.06
N ASP A 25 -5.50 13.21 -16.33
CA ASP A 25 -4.34 12.38 -16.62
C ASP A 25 -3.76 11.88 -15.29
N CYS A 26 -3.41 10.59 -15.25
CA CYS A 26 -2.93 9.88 -14.08
C CYS A 26 -1.65 9.13 -14.42
N ILE A 27 -0.79 8.95 -13.42
CA ILE A 27 0.46 8.18 -13.53
C ILE A 27 0.45 7.11 -12.45
N ALA A 28 0.80 5.88 -12.83
CA ALA A 28 1.04 4.79 -11.89
C ALA A 28 2.54 4.69 -11.60
N LEU A 29 2.93 4.80 -10.35
CA LEU A 29 4.31 4.63 -9.89
C LEU A 29 4.43 3.31 -9.16
N HIS A 30 5.32 2.43 -9.57
CA HIS A 30 5.64 1.21 -8.82
C HIS A 30 6.38 1.59 -7.54
N THR A 31 5.79 1.26 -6.40
CA THR A 31 6.27 1.59 -5.06
C THR A 31 6.34 0.35 -4.17
N PRO A 32 7.18 -0.65 -4.53
CA PRO A 32 7.30 -1.90 -3.81
C PRO A 32 7.95 -1.71 -2.43
N GLY A 33 7.83 -2.74 -1.58
CA GLY A 33 8.51 -2.79 -0.29
C GLY A 33 7.59 -3.26 0.83
N HIS A 34 6.36 -2.74 0.95
CA HIS A 34 5.33 -3.38 1.77
C HIS A 34 4.91 -4.71 1.14
N THR A 35 4.59 -4.70 -0.14
CA THR A 35 4.48 -5.88 -1.00
C THR A 35 5.16 -5.63 -2.34
N PRO A 36 5.50 -6.67 -3.14
CA PRO A 36 6.08 -6.48 -4.46
C PRO A 36 5.17 -5.74 -5.45
N ALA A 37 3.87 -5.75 -5.23
CA ALA A 37 2.86 -5.22 -6.16
C ALA A 37 2.34 -3.83 -5.80
N CYS A 38 2.88 -3.18 -4.76
CA CYS A 38 2.40 -1.86 -4.33
C CYS A 38 2.61 -0.81 -5.41
N MET A 39 1.57 0.00 -5.61
CA MET A 39 1.56 1.11 -6.57
C MET A 39 1.10 2.38 -5.88
N THR A 40 1.63 3.51 -6.32
CA THR A 40 1.12 4.85 -6.01
C THR A 40 0.50 5.44 -7.27
N HIS A 41 -0.71 5.95 -7.17
CA HIS A 41 -1.40 6.59 -8.29
C HIS A 41 -1.42 8.10 -8.10
N VAL A 42 -0.79 8.83 -9.01
CA VAL A 42 -0.76 10.29 -9.02
C VAL A 42 -1.84 10.82 -9.96
N MET A 43 -2.70 11.70 -9.47
CA MET A 43 -3.85 12.26 -10.19
C MET A 43 -3.92 13.76 -9.93
N GLY A 44 -3.48 14.57 -10.88
CA GLY A 44 -3.41 16.02 -10.70
C GLY A 44 -2.49 16.43 -9.54
N ASP A 45 -3.05 17.07 -8.51
CA ASP A 45 -2.34 17.49 -7.29
C ASP A 45 -2.38 16.45 -6.16
N ALA A 46 -2.94 15.27 -6.40
CA ALA A 46 -3.13 14.22 -5.40
C ALA A 46 -2.35 12.95 -5.74
N ALA A 47 -1.86 12.24 -4.72
CA ALA A 47 -1.27 10.90 -4.85
C ALA A 47 -1.90 9.94 -3.84
N PHE A 48 -2.33 8.78 -4.31
CA PHE A 48 -2.90 7.68 -3.53
C PHE A 48 -1.79 6.66 -3.30
N VAL A 49 -1.23 6.67 -2.09
CA VAL A 49 0.07 6.02 -1.82
C VAL A 49 -0.03 4.56 -1.41
N GLY A 50 -1.24 3.99 -1.35
CA GLY A 50 -1.43 2.63 -0.84
C GLY A 50 -0.86 2.47 0.56
N ASP A 51 -0.26 1.31 0.84
CA ASP A 51 0.42 1.02 2.10
C ASP A 51 1.94 1.34 2.03
N THR A 52 2.33 2.37 1.28
CA THR A 52 3.72 2.83 1.25
C THR A 52 4.01 3.78 2.43
N LEU A 53 3.12 4.74 2.66
CA LEU A 53 3.19 5.72 3.74
C LEU A 53 1.90 5.76 4.54
N PHE A 54 2.02 6.13 5.81
CA PHE A 54 0.90 6.49 6.68
C PHE A 54 1.01 7.97 7.06
N MET A 55 0.08 8.46 7.89
CA MET A 55 0.19 9.82 8.42
C MET A 55 1.57 10.06 9.07
N PRO A 56 2.09 11.28 9.11
CA PRO A 56 3.45 11.56 9.61
C PRO A 56 3.78 10.92 10.95
N ASP A 57 2.82 10.90 11.88
CA ASP A 57 2.95 10.28 13.20
C ASP A 57 2.75 8.74 13.20
N GLY A 58 2.26 8.18 12.10
CA GLY A 58 2.13 6.74 11.85
C GLY A 58 3.33 6.12 11.14
N GLY A 59 4.07 6.92 10.38
CA GLY A 59 5.29 6.53 9.69
C GLY A 59 5.06 5.78 8.38
N SER A 60 5.42 4.51 8.30
CA SER A 60 5.33 3.66 7.11
C SER A 60 4.75 2.29 7.42
N ALA A 61 4.28 1.59 6.39
CA ALA A 61 3.84 0.21 6.53
C ALA A 61 4.98 -0.74 6.94
N ARG A 62 4.62 -1.94 7.35
CA ARG A 62 5.53 -3.06 7.56
C ARG A 62 6.08 -3.57 6.22
N ALA A 63 7.26 -4.18 6.25
CA ALA A 63 7.95 -4.68 5.07
C ALA A 63 8.34 -6.17 5.19
N ASP A 64 7.75 -6.90 6.12
CA ASP A 64 8.03 -8.30 6.41
C ASP A 64 7.00 -9.28 5.83
N PHE A 65 6.10 -8.81 4.98
CA PHE A 65 5.22 -9.68 4.21
C PHE A 65 6.02 -10.45 3.14
N PRO A 66 5.51 -11.59 2.66
CA PRO A 66 6.17 -12.36 1.60
C PRO A 66 6.51 -11.47 0.39
N GLY A 67 7.81 -11.37 0.07
CA GLY A 67 8.32 -10.48 -0.96
C GLY A 67 8.44 -9.01 -0.57
N GLY A 68 8.14 -8.65 0.68
CA GLY A 68 8.41 -7.31 1.20
C GLY A 68 9.89 -7.08 1.48
N ASP A 69 10.32 -5.82 1.45
CA ASP A 69 11.71 -5.41 1.67
C ASP A 69 11.79 -3.96 2.18
N ALA A 70 12.43 -3.77 3.32
CA ALA A 70 12.52 -2.45 3.95
C ALA A 70 13.35 -1.45 3.15
N GLY A 71 14.35 -1.93 2.41
CA GLY A 71 15.18 -1.08 1.54
C GLY A 71 14.38 -0.59 0.33
N GLN A 72 13.64 -1.49 -0.33
CA GLN A 72 12.74 -1.11 -1.41
C GLN A 72 11.62 -0.17 -0.92
N LEU A 73 11.11 -0.40 0.29
CA LEU A 73 10.11 0.50 0.88
C LEU A 73 10.67 1.91 1.06
N TYR A 74 11.90 2.04 1.57
CA TYR A 74 12.56 3.35 1.67
C TYR A 74 12.70 4.03 0.31
N ASP A 75 13.20 3.30 -0.68
CA ASP A 75 13.40 3.83 -2.03
C ASP A 75 12.07 4.26 -2.67
N SER A 76 11.01 3.50 -2.45
CA SER A 76 9.63 3.84 -2.86
C SER A 76 9.09 5.07 -2.16
N ILE A 77 9.34 5.21 -0.87
CA ILE A 77 8.97 6.42 -0.11
C ILE A 77 9.70 7.64 -0.67
N GLN A 78 11.02 7.53 -0.93
CA GLN A 78 11.77 8.64 -1.53
C GLN A 78 11.23 9.03 -2.91
N LYS A 79 10.78 8.05 -3.70
CA LYS A 79 10.12 8.28 -4.99
C LYS A 79 8.83 9.08 -4.82
N VAL A 80 7.96 8.72 -3.88
CA VAL A 80 6.74 9.49 -3.57
C VAL A 80 7.11 10.89 -3.07
N LEU A 81 8.09 11.00 -2.18
CA LEU A 81 8.54 12.28 -1.64
C LEU A 81 9.29 13.15 -2.66
N SER A 82 9.66 12.63 -3.84
CA SER A 82 10.20 13.46 -4.92
C SER A 82 9.14 14.30 -5.65
N LEU A 83 7.86 14.04 -5.42
CA LEU A 83 6.77 14.86 -5.94
C LEU A 83 6.82 16.28 -5.33
N PRO A 84 6.17 17.28 -5.96
CA PRO A 84 6.07 18.64 -5.42
C PRO A 84 5.61 18.66 -3.96
N GLY A 85 6.14 19.58 -3.17
CA GLY A 85 5.88 19.65 -1.72
C GLY A 85 4.40 19.81 -1.34
N GLU A 86 3.64 20.49 -2.18
CA GLU A 86 2.20 20.72 -2.05
C GLU A 86 1.33 19.54 -2.50
N THR A 87 1.91 18.49 -3.12
CA THR A 87 1.15 17.31 -3.51
C THR A 87 0.47 16.70 -2.29
N ARG A 88 -0.84 16.55 -2.38
CA ARG A 88 -1.66 15.91 -1.35
C ARG A 88 -1.48 14.40 -1.41
N LEU A 89 -1.18 13.80 -0.28
CA LEU A 89 -1.01 12.36 -0.14
C LEU A 89 -2.21 11.78 0.60
N PHE A 90 -2.86 10.79 -0.01
CA PHE A 90 -4.02 10.10 0.56
C PHE A 90 -3.61 8.72 1.06
N MET A 91 -3.83 8.49 2.35
CA MET A 91 -3.47 7.27 3.06
C MET A 91 -4.59 6.25 3.03
N CYS A 92 -4.25 4.97 2.88
CA CYS A 92 -5.22 3.87 2.99
C CYS A 92 -5.64 3.58 4.42
N HIS A 93 -4.71 3.77 5.37
CA HIS A 93 -4.90 3.45 6.79
C HIS A 93 -4.41 4.56 7.69
N ASP A 94 -5.15 4.81 8.77
CA ASP A 94 -4.70 5.61 9.88
C ASP A 94 -5.16 4.98 11.19
N TYR A 95 -4.28 4.91 12.15
CA TYR A 95 -4.51 4.24 13.42
C TYR A 95 -4.72 5.22 14.59
N GLY A 96 -4.78 6.52 14.33
CA GLY A 96 -4.99 7.58 15.31
C GLY A 96 -4.02 7.50 16.49
N PRO A 97 -2.67 7.54 16.28
CA PRO A 97 -1.71 7.43 17.35
C PRO A 97 -2.03 8.40 18.51
N ASN A 98 -1.83 7.95 19.76
CA ASN A 98 -2.11 8.71 20.96
C ASN A 98 -3.59 9.16 21.12
N GLY A 99 -4.51 8.51 20.39
CA GLY A 99 -5.95 8.78 20.50
C GLY A 99 -6.44 10.02 19.76
N ARG A 100 -5.65 10.54 18.80
CA ARG A 100 -6.13 11.61 17.92
C ARG A 100 -7.18 11.09 16.94
N ASP A 101 -7.96 12.02 16.41
CA ASP A 101 -8.93 11.72 15.36
C ASP A 101 -8.26 11.13 14.11
N ILE A 102 -8.97 10.24 13.42
CA ILE A 102 -8.53 9.63 12.17
C ILE A 102 -8.37 10.71 11.10
N ARG A 103 -7.26 10.62 10.38
CA ARG A 103 -6.91 11.47 9.24
C ARG A 103 -6.55 10.58 8.04
N TRP A 104 -6.70 11.12 6.86
CA TRP A 104 -6.44 10.38 5.62
C TRP A 104 -5.66 11.19 4.59
N GLU A 105 -5.36 12.44 4.88
CA GLU A 105 -4.70 13.38 3.97
C GLU A 105 -3.57 14.11 4.68
N THR A 106 -2.44 14.22 3.99
CA THR A 106 -1.27 15.03 4.36
C THR A 106 -0.63 15.58 3.09
N THR A 107 0.56 16.15 3.16
CA THR A 107 1.33 16.61 2.00
C THR A 107 2.73 16.00 1.97
N VAL A 108 3.37 16.04 0.81
CA VAL A 108 4.78 15.65 0.66
C VAL A 108 5.67 16.47 1.60
N ALA A 109 5.40 17.77 1.75
CA ALA A 109 6.17 18.64 2.64
C ALA A 109 6.05 18.23 4.11
N GLU A 110 4.84 17.92 4.57
CA GLU A 110 4.58 17.45 5.93
C GLU A 110 5.25 16.09 6.20
N GLU A 111 5.18 15.17 5.25
CA GLU A 111 5.86 13.87 5.38
C GLU A 111 7.38 14.03 5.51
N LYS A 112 7.99 14.86 4.67
CA LYS A 112 9.44 15.15 4.75
C LYS A 112 9.84 15.76 6.09
N ALA A 113 9.02 16.66 6.61
CA ALA A 113 9.33 17.39 7.84
C ALA A 113 9.08 16.58 9.11
N HIS A 114 8.03 15.76 9.13
CA HIS A 114 7.48 15.23 10.38
C HIS A 114 7.28 13.73 10.43
N ASN A 115 7.51 12.97 9.33
CA ASN A 115 7.32 11.53 9.37
C ASN A 115 8.32 10.86 10.33
N VAL A 116 7.79 10.20 11.36
CA VAL A 116 8.57 9.60 12.46
C VAL A 116 9.52 8.49 12.02
N HIS A 117 9.29 7.88 10.84
CA HIS A 117 10.16 6.85 10.29
C HIS A 117 11.18 7.39 9.27
N ILE A 118 10.96 8.58 8.71
CA ILE A 118 11.71 9.11 7.56
C ILE A 118 12.50 10.37 7.89
N SER A 119 11.88 11.33 8.60
CA SER A 119 12.49 12.64 8.80
C SER A 119 13.87 12.53 9.46
N GLY A 120 14.87 13.06 8.76
CA GLY A 120 16.26 13.09 9.24
C GLY A 120 16.97 11.73 9.28
N LYS A 121 16.39 10.67 8.71
CA LYS A 121 16.99 9.32 8.70
C LYS A 121 17.60 8.96 7.36
N THR A 122 18.73 8.31 7.42
CA THR A 122 19.36 7.66 6.29
C THR A 122 18.61 6.37 5.93
N ARG A 123 18.90 5.81 4.75
CA ARG A 123 18.35 4.54 4.29
C ARG A 123 18.63 3.40 5.29
N ASP A 124 19.86 3.30 5.78
CA ASP A 124 20.26 2.23 6.69
C ASP A 124 19.57 2.35 8.06
N GLU A 125 19.41 3.58 8.56
CA GLU A 125 18.66 3.85 9.79
C GLU A 125 17.19 3.50 9.66
N PHE A 126 16.57 3.78 8.50
CA PHE A 126 15.21 3.37 8.21
C PHE A 126 15.08 1.85 8.17
N ILE A 127 15.97 1.15 7.46
CA ILE A 127 15.97 -0.32 7.36
C ILE A 127 16.10 -0.93 8.76
N ALA A 128 17.02 -0.45 9.57
CA ALA A 128 17.21 -0.93 10.94
C ALA A 128 15.96 -0.73 11.80
N LEU A 129 15.36 0.48 11.75
CA LEU A 129 14.14 0.81 12.46
C LEU A 129 12.98 -0.07 12.02
N ARG A 130 12.76 -0.19 10.69
CA ARG A 130 11.64 -0.95 10.13
C ARG A 130 11.76 -2.43 10.45
N THR A 131 12.93 -3.02 10.25
CA THR A 131 13.21 -4.43 10.57
C THR A 131 13.03 -4.73 12.06
N ALA A 132 13.49 -3.83 12.94
CA ALA A 132 13.30 -4.00 14.39
C ALA A 132 11.81 -3.93 14.78
N ARG A 133 11.08 -2.97 14.19
CA ARG A 133 9.65 -2.80 14.44
C ARG A 133 8.82 -3.99 13.94
N ASP A 134 9.11 -4.48 12.73
CA ASP A 134 8.35 -5.58 12.12
C ASP A 134 8.45 -6.86 12.96
N LYS A 135 9.60 -7.15 13.53
CA LYS A 135 9.78 -8.30 14.45
C LYS A 135 8.89 -8.27 15.68
N THR A 136 8.30 -7.13 16.01
CA THR A 136 7.37 -6.97 17.17
C THR A 136 5.91 -7.04 16.77
N LEU A 137 5.60 -7.18 15.49
CA LEU A 137 4.24 -7.18 14.97
C LEU A 137 3.74 -8.61 14.79
N ASP A 138 2.57 -8.88 15.32
CA ASP A 138 1.86 -10.13 15.04
C ASP A 138 1.43 -10.21 13.57
N MET A 139 1.24 -11.43 13.09
CA MET A 139 0.65 -11.66 11.78
C MET A 139 -0.79 -11.12 11.76
N PRO A 140 -1.20 -10.41 10.69
CA PRO A 140 -2.58 -9.94 10.58
C PRO A 140 -3.58 -11.09 10.63
N LYS A 141 -4.58 -10.99 11.50
CA LYS A 141 -5.58 -12.06 11.72
C LYS A 141 -6.31 -12.51 10.45
N LEU A 142 -6.46 -11.60 9.49
CA LEU A 142 -7.19 -11.85 8.25
C LEU A 142 -6.28 -12.17 7.06
N ILE A 143 -4.98 -12.37 7.23
CA ILE A 143 -4.06 -12.55 6.08
C ILE A 143 -4.45 -13.75 5.23
N ILE A 144 -4.76 -14.88 5.83
CA ILE A 144 -5.12 -16.12 5.11
C ILE A 144 -6.41 -15.97 4.30
N PRO A 145 -7.54 -15.52 4.89
CA PRO A 145 -8.75 -15.28 4.11
C PRO A 145 -8.56 -14.19 3.05
N SER A 146 -7.88 -13.09 3.40
CA SER A 146 -7.67 -11.96 2.48
C SER A 146 -6.89 -12.37 1.24
N LEU A 147 -5.79 -13.10 1.39
CA LEU A 147 -5.00 -13.59 0.25
C LEU A 147 -5.85 -14.43 -0.70
N GLN A 148 -6.65 -15.35 -0.17
CA GLN A 148 -7.45 -16.27 -1.00
C GLN A 148 -8.60 -15.59 -1.73
N VAL A 149 -9.14 -14.51 -1.18
CA VAL A 149 -10.20 -13.70 -1.81
C VAL A 149 -9.59 -12.69 -2.78
N ASN A 150 -8.54 -11.99 -2.37
CA ASN A 150 -7.90 -10.97 -3.20
C ASN A 150 -7.27 -11.53 -4.48
N MET A 151 -6.66 -12.73 -4.41
CA MET A 151 -6.16 -13.43 -5.60
C MET A 151 -7.26 -13.74 -6.64
N ARG A 152 -8.52 -13.66 -6.25
CA ARG A 152 -9.69 -13.92 -7.10
C ARG A 152 -10.47 -12.64 -7.42
N GLY A 153 -9.87 -11.48 -7.24
CA GLY A 153 -10.54 -10.21 -7.50
C GLY A 153 -11.75 -9.93 -6.61
N GLY A 154 -11.78 -10.51 -5.40
CA GLY A 154 -12.89 -10.39 -4.45
C GLY A 154 -13.83 -11.59 -4.42
N ASP A 155 -13.69 -12.53 -5.34
CA ASP A 155 -14.53 -13.73 -5.38
C ASP A 155 -14.13 -14.74 -4.30
N LEU A 156 -15.13 -15.40 -3.71
CA LEU A 156 -14.90 -16.52 -2.80
C LEU A 156 -14.32 -17.73 -3.56
N PRO A 157 -13.56 -18.61 -2.87
CA PRO A 157 -13.14 -19.87 -3.46
C PRO A 157 -14.32 -20.68 -4.04
N PRO A 158 -14.09 -21.47 -5.11
CA PRO A 158 -15.15 -22.33 -5.66
C PRO A 158 -15.65 -23.31 -4.59
N PRO A 159 -16.93 -23.74 -4.66
CA PRO A 159 -17.43 -24.76 -3.76
C PRO A 159 -16.78 -26.10 -4.04
N ASP A 160 -16.67 -26.93 -3.00
CA ASP A 160 -16.32 -28.33 -3.11
C ASP A 160 -17.52 -29.17 -3.63
N GLU A 161 -17.34 -30.47 -3.79
CA GLU A 161 -18.34 -31.38 -4.34
C GLU A 161 -19.67 -31.38 -3.55
N ASP A 162 -19.63 -31.07 -2.25
CA ASP A 162 -20.80 -30.95 -1.38
C ASP A 162 -21.44 -29.56 -1.39
N GLY A 163 -20.98 -28.66 -2.27
CA GLY A 163 -21.48 -27.30 -2.43
C GLY A 163 -20.98 -26.28 -1.38
N LYS A 164 -20.15 -26.70 -0.44
CA LYS A 164 -19.58 -25.81 0.58
C LYS A 164 -18.31 -25.13 0.10
N ARG A 165 -18.08 -23.92 0.59
CA ARG A 165 -16.87 -23.13 0.29
C ARG A 165 -15.95 -23.09 1.49
N PHE A 166 -14.67 -23.33 1.27
CA PHE A 166 -13.66 -23.35 2.31
C PHE A 166 -12.51 -22.41 2.02
N LEU A 167 -11.97 -21.82 3.07
CA LEU A 167 -10.65 -21.20 3.05
C LEU A 167 -9.62 -22.24 3.44
N LYS A 168 -8.58 -22.40 2.64
CA LYS A 168 -7.50 -23.36 2.91
C LYS A 168 -6.47 -22.73 3.84
N VAL A 169 -6.09 -23.47 4.88
CA VAL A 169 -5.03 -23.04 5.81
C VAL A 169 -3.83 -23.94 5.58
N PRO A 170 -2.67 -23.41 5.15
CA PRO A 170 -1.45 -24.21 5.01
C PRO A 170 -0.97 -24.67 6.39
N ILE A 171 -0.64 -25.95 6.50
CA ILE A 171 -0.13 -26.52 7.77
C ILE A 171 1.36 -26.22 7.95
N ASN A 172 2.11 -26.08 6.84
CA ASN A 172 3.57 -25.94 6.85
C ASN A 172 4.05 -24.71 6.06
N GLY A 173 3.25 -23.67 5.92
CA GLY A 173 3.51 -22.60 4.96
C GLY A 173 3.31 -21.16 5.44
N LEU A 174 3.39 -20.93 6.72
CA LEU A 174 3.41 -19.57 7.31
C LEU A 174 4.57 -19.44 8.27
#